data_694b20e896b0067a0e02885b7964eef3
#
_entry.id   694b20e896b0067a0e02885b7964eef3
#
_cell.length_a   1.000
_cell.length_b   1.000
_cell.length_c   1.000
_cell.angle_alpha   90.00
_cell.angle_beta   90.00
_cell.angle_gamma   90.00
#
_symmetry.space_group_name_H-M   'P 1'
#
loop_
_entity.id
_entity.type
_entity.pdbx_description
1 polymer ?
#
loop_
_entity_poly.entity_id
_entity_poly.type
_entity_poly.pdbx_seq_one_letter_code
_entity_poly.pdbx_strand_id
1 'polypeptide(L)'
;LVPYDSVPHKETITLATQYLGWDMRSQIINFNRKNDQYRIEVIDYSEYNTEDDYSAGRTKLTTELLAGNTPDIIDLNGMPYTQLAAKGLLEDLYPYIDNDSEFGRDDLFPNVLKALEVNGGMYSTCSSFYLVTAIGAASVVGDAPGWTYEQFNEALASMPEGCEPFDQYTTRDSILQICLNLDMNDFVDWSTGKCNFDSDEFKQLLEFANQFPETFDWENYEYTDDDSTENRIAQG
;
A
#
# COMPACT_ATOMS: atom_id res chain seq x y z
N LEU A 1 -29.82 -26.41 20.85
CA LEU A 1 -30.46 -25.94 19.61
C LEU A 1 -31.60 -24.99 20.01
N VAL A 2 -31.60 -23.79 19.47
CA VAL A 2 -32.70 -22.82 19.62
C VAL A 2 -33.55 -22.82 18.35
N PRO A 3 -34.89 -22.57 18.43
CA PRO A 3 -35.71 -22.42 17.24
C PRO A 3 -35.19 -21.31 16.33
N TYR A 4 -35.27 -21.51 15.02
CA TYR A 4 -34.84 -20.52 14.01
C TYR A 4 -35.43 -19.14 14.24
N ASP A 5 -36.71 -19.09 14.56
CA ASP A 5 -37.47 -17.85 14.81
C ASP A 5 -37.05 -17.11 16.11
N SER A 6 -36.23 -17.76 16.96
CA SER A 6 -35.68 -17.14 18.17
C SER A 6 -34.28 -16.58 17.98
N VAL A 7 -33.68 -16.75 16.79
CA VAL A 7 -32.40 -16.15 16.45
C VAL A 7 -32.60 -14.67 16.11
N PRO A 8 -31.91 -13.73 16.79
CA PRO A 8 -32.06 -12.31 16.45
C PRO A 8 -31.75 -12.07 14.97
N HIS A 9 -32.62 -11.31 14.31
CA HIS A 9 -32.38 -10.88 12.93
C HIS A 9 -31.33 -9.77 12.97
N LYS A 10 -30.16 -10.02 12.38
CA LYS A 10 -29.06 -9.05 12.31
C LYS A 10 -29.11 -8.32 10.97
N GLU A 11 -28.84 -7.03 11.00
CA GLU A 11 -28.63 -6.25 9.79
C GLU A 11 -27.31 -6.68 9.12
N THR A 12 -27.32 -6.76 7.80
CA THR A 12 -26.13 -7.19 7.05
C THR A 12 -25.30 -5.96 6.66
N ILE A 13 -24.02 -6.02 6.98
CA ILE A 13 -22.97 -5.12 6.51
C ILE A 13 -22.17 -5.89 5.46
N THR A 14 -22.09 -5.39 4.25
CA THR A 14 -21.37 -6.01 3.14
C THR A 14 -19.92 -5.59 3.15
N LEU A 15 -19.00 -6.56 3.00
CA LEU A 15 -17.55 -6.32 2.85
C LEU A 15 -17.07 -6.90 1.53
N ALA A 16 -16.64 -6.03 0.62
CA ALA A 16 -16.03 -6.44 -0.64
C ALA A 16 -14.53 -6.62 -0.48
N THR A 17 -14.00 -7.76 -0.93
CA THR A 17 -12.57 -8.07 -0.91
C THR A 17 -12.16 -8.82 -2.17
N GLN A 18 -10.89 -8.77 -2.50
CA GLN A 18 -10.25 -9.59 -3.54
C GLN A 18 -9.47 -10.76 -2.96
N TYR A 19 -9.19 -10.71 -1.68
CA TYR A 19 -8.51 -11.79 -0.96
C TYR A 19 -8.88 -11.73 0.52
N LEU A 20 -9.61 -12.72 0.98
CA LEU A 20 -9.96 -12.82 2.39
C LEU A 20 -8.85 -13.55 3.15
N GLY A 21 -7.89 -12.80 3.68
CA GLY A 21 -6.83 -13.31 4.54
C GLY A 21 -7.34 -13.99 5.81
N TRP A 22 -6.53 -14.84 6.40
CA TRP A 22 -6.89 -15.61 7.60
C TRP A 22 -7.28 -14.70 8.79
N ASP A 23 -6.54 -13.64 9.03
CA ASP A 23 -6.78 -12.73 10.14
C ASP A 23 -8.12 -12.00 9.98
N MET A 24 -8.40 -11.43 8.81
CA MET A 24 -9.67 -10.78 8.50
C MET A 24 -10.84 -11.74 8.65
N ARG A 25 -10.72 -12.97 8.11
CA ARG A 25 -11.73 -14.02 8.26
C ARG A 25 -12.02 -14.31 9.74
N SER A 26 -10.99 -14.41 10.56
CA SER A 26 -11.11 -14.68 11.99
C SER A 26 -11.81 -13.54 12.73
N GLN A 27 -11.50 -12.29 12.38
CA GLN A 27 -12.15 -11.11 12.95
C GLN A 27 -13.63 -11.03 12.54
N ILE A 28 -13.97 -11.29 11.29
CA ILE A 28 -15.35 -11.32 10.81
C ILE A 28 -16.17 -12.38 11.56
N ILE A 29 -15.62 -13.59 11.72
CA ILE A 29 -16.29 -14.67 12.48
C ILE A 29 -16.51 -14.23 13.93
N ASN A 30 -15.53 -13.61 14.57
CA ASN A 30 -15.63 -13.13 15.93
C ASN A 30 -16.66 -12.00 16.05
N PHE A 31 -16.67 -11.05 15.13
CA PHE A 31 -17.68 -9.98 15.08
C PHE A 31 -19.09 -10.56 14.92
N ASN A 32 -19.29 -11.42 13.93
CA ASN A 32 -20.59 -12.03 13.64
C ASN A 32 -21.13 -12.87 14.80
N ARG A 33 -20.25 -13.44 15.62
CA ARG A 33 -20.63 -14.21 16.81
C ARG A 33 -21.01 -13.32 18.00
N LYS A 34 -20.30 -12.18 18.18
CA LYS A 34 -20.43 -11.32 19.37
C LYS A 34 -21.42 -10.18 19.20
N ASN A 35 -21.59 -9.67 17.99
CA ASN A 35 -22.49 -8.56 17.72
C ASN A 35 -23.92 -9.07 17.54
N ASP A 36 -24.87 -8.49 18.27
CA ASP A 36 -26.27 -8.93 18.23
C ASP A 36 -27.13 -8.14 17.20
N GLN A 37 -26.64 -7.00 16.73
CA GLN A 37 -27.34 -6.10 15.79
C GLN A 37 -26.91 -6.32 14.34
N TYR A 38 -25.61 -6.52 14.11
CA TYR A 38 -25.02 -6.57 12.78
C TYR A 38 -24.30 -7.88 12.51
N ARG A 39 -24.21 -8.24 11.23
CA ARG A 39 -23.31 -9.27 10.73
C ARG A 39 -22.61 -8.78 9.47
N ILE A 40 -21.35 -9.16 9.31
CA ILE A 40 -20.58 -8.91 8.08
C ILE A 40 -20.77 -10.08 7.13
N GLU A 41 -21.17 -9.77 5.90
CA GLU A 41 -21.24 -10.71 4.78
C GLU A 41 -20.18 -10.33 3.74
N VAL A 42 -19.33 -11.31 3.39
CA VAL A 42 -18.22 -11.09 2.47
C VAL A 42 -18.66 -11.30 1.04
N ILE A 43 -18.32 -10.35 0.17
CA ILE A 43 -18.44 -10.43 -1.28
C ILE A 43 -17.02 -10.62 -1.82
N ASP A 44 -16.70 -11.82 -2.28
CA ASP A 44 -15.37 -12.18 -2.77
C ASP A 44 -15.26 -11.92 -4.28
N TYR A 45 -14.56 -10.85 -4.63
CA TYR A 45 -14.33 -10.47 -6.03
C TYR A 45 -13.22 -11.30 -6.69
N SER A 46 -12.42 -12.07 -5.95
CA SER A 46 -11.43 -12.97 -6.54
C SER A 46 -12.07 -14.06 -7.42
N GLU A 47 -13.35 -14.37 -7.19
CA GLU A 47 -14.12 -15.32 -8.01
C GLU A 47 -14.26 -14.89 -9.49
N TYR A 48 -14.03 -13.62 -9.79
CA TYR A 48 -14.04 -13.10 -11.16
C TYR A 48 -12.67 -13.15 -11.85
N ASN A 49 -11.60 -13.50 -11.12
CA ASN A 49 -10.28 -13.67 -11.69
C ASN A 49 -10.23 -14.92 -12.59
N THR A 50 -9.41 -14.87 -13.61
CA THR A 50 -9.14 -16.00 -14.53
C THR A 50 -7.66 -16.32 -14.54
N GLU A 51 -7.30 -17.46 -15.16
CA GLU A 51 -5.88 -17.83 -15.33
C GLU A 51 -5.12 -16.81 -16.20
N ASP A 52 -5.82 -16.10 -17.09
CA ASP A 52 -5.24 -15.09 -17.98
C ASP A 52 -5.32 -13.66 -17.40
N ASP A 53 -6.20 -13.41 -16.40
CA ASP A 53 -6.39 -12.08 -15.79
C ASP A 53 -6.68 -12.19 -14.29
N TYR A 54 -5.65 -12.09 -13.49
CA TYR A 54 -5.72 -12.04 -12.02
C TYR A 54 -6.22 -10.69 -11.47
N SER A 55 -6.48 -9.71 -12.32
CA SER A 55 -6.98 -8.38 -11.95
C SER A 55 -8.46 -8.16 -12.29
N ALA A 56 -9.12 -9.14 -12.90
CA ALA A 56 -10.50 -9.01 -13.35
C ALA A 56 -11.47 -8.69 -12.20
N GLY A 57 -11.29 -9.31 -11.03
CA GLY A 57 -12.07 -9.01 -9.83
C GLY A 57 -11.92 -7.56 -9.36
N ARG A 58 -10.68 -7.04 -9.35
CA ARG A 58 -10.41 -5.64 -9.02
C ARG A 58 -11.05 -4.67 -10.02
N THR A 59 -10.91 -4.96 -11.29
CA THR A 59 -11.53 -4.16 -12.37
C THR A 59 -13.04 -4.12 -12.22
N LYS A 60 -13.66 -5.27 -11.92
CA LYS A 60 -15.10 -5.37 -11.70
C LYS A 60 -15.53 -4.55 -10.48
N LEU A 61 -14.88 -4.72 -9.33
CA LEU A 61 -15.19 -3.96 -8.11
C LEU A 61 -15.05 -2.45 -8.37
N THR A 62 -13.95 -2.00 -8.98
CA THR A 62 -13.74 -0.59 -9.31
C THR A 62 -14.86 -0.06 -10.23
N THR A 63 -15.29 -0.86 -11.22
CA THR A 63 -16.36 -0.48 -12.14
C THR A 63 -17.69 -0.34 -11.41
N GLU A 64 -18.02 -1.25 -10.49
CA GLU A 64 -19.25 -1.21 -9.71
C GLU A 64 -19.29 -0.01 -8.76
N LEU A 65 -18.14 0.30 -8.11
CA LEU A 65 -18.01 1.51 -7.28
C LEU A 65 -18.27 2.78 -8.09
N LEU A 66 -17.70 2.89 -9.28
CA LEU A 66 -17.90 4.03 -10.19
C LEU A 66 -19.35 4.13 -10.69
N ALA A 67 -20.06 3.01 -10.77
CA ALA A 67 -21.47 2.95 -11.14
C ALA A 67 -22.41 3.24 -9.96
N GLY A 68 -21.89 3.45 -8.75
CA GLY A 68 -22.68 3.71 -7.54
C GLY A 68 -23.17 2.46 -6.80
N ASN A 69 -22.70 1.27 -7.22
CA ASN A 69 -22.97 0.03 -6.50
C ASN A 69 -21.88 -0.17 -5.44
N THR A 70 -22.09 0.39 -4.27
CA THR A 70 -21.09 0.41 -3.21
C THR A 70 -21.42 -0.62 -2.12
N PRO A 71 -20.48 -1.49 -1.72
CA PRO A 71 -20.58 -2.22 -0.46
C PRO A 71 -20.40 -1.26 0.72
N ASP A 72 -20.75 -1.71 1.93
CA ASP A 72 -20.60 -0.89 3.14
C ASP A 72 -19.12 -0.77 3.55
N ILE A 73 -18.32 -1.82 3.33
CA ILE A 73 -16.89 -1.87 3.62
C ILE A 73 -16.15 -2.41 2.39
N ILE A 74 -14.98 -1.83 2.12
CA ILE A 74 -14.11 -2.23 1.02
C ILE A 74 -12.73 -2.57 1.58
N ASP A 75 -12.22 -3.75 1.25
CA ASP A 75 -10.80 -4.05 1.38
C ASP A 75 -10.04 -3.35 0.24
N LEU A 76 -9.23 -2.36 0.63
CA LEU A 76 -8.51 -1.49 -0.31
C LEU A 76 -7.18 -2.08 -0.78
N ASN A 77 -6.84 -3.32 -0.42
CA ASN A 77 -5.60 -3.95 -0.85
C ASN A 77 -5.53 -4.03 -2.38
N GLY A 78 -4.49 -3.42 -2.96
CA GLY A 78 -4.30 -3.32 -4.41
C GLY A 78 -5.29 -2.39 -5.14
N MET A 79 -6.15 -1.67 -4.42
CA MET A 79 -7.09 -0.70 -5.01
C MET A 79 -6.43 0.68 -5.17
N PRO A 80 -6.88 1.50 -6.14
CA PRO A 80 -6.37 2.86 -6.33
C PRO A 80 -6.94 3.82 -5.26
N TYR A 81 -6.53 3.64 -4.01
CA TYR A 81 -7.05 4.31 -2.83
C TYR A 81 -7.17 5.82 -2.98
N THR A 82 -6.06 6.49 -3.31
CA THR A 82 -6.03 7.96 -3.43
C THR A 82 -7.01 8.46 -4.49
N GLN A 83 -7.15 7.72 -5.60
CA GLN A 83 -8.10 8.07 -6.66
C GLN A 83 -9.56 7.88 -6.21
N LEU A 84 -9.86 6.81 -5.47
CA LEU A 84 -11.20 6.57 -4.93
C LEU A 84 -11.58 7.64 -3.90
N ALA A 85 -10.66 8.00 -2.99
CA ALA A 85 -10.84 9.07 -2.02
C ALA A 85 -11.05 10.43 -2.71
N ALA A 86 -10.20 10.79 -3.68
CA ALA A 86 -10.30 12.05 -4.42
C ALA A 86 -11.62 12.19 -5.20
N LYS A 87 -12.22 11.08 -5.63
CA LYS A 87 -13.53 11.05 -6.30
C LYS A 87 -14.72 11.05 -5.34
N GLY A 88 -14.49 11.06 -4.03
CA GLY A 88 -15.54 11.02 -3.01
C GLY A 88 -16.29 9.68 -2.97
N LEU A 89 -15.63 8.58 -3.32
CA LEU A 89 -16.18 7.23 -3.28
C LEU A 89 -15.93 6.52 -1.95
N LEU A 90 -15.15 7.13 -1.07
CA LEU A 90 -14.85 6.66 0.28
C LEU A 90 -15.31 7.70 1.30
N GLU A 91 -15.75 7.24 2.45
CA GLU A 91 -16.18 8.09 3.57
C GLU A 91 -14.98 8.61 4.36
N ASP A 92 -14.98 9.88 4.75
CA ASP A 92 -13.96 10.44 5.65
C ASP A 92 -14.17 9.92 7.07
N LEU A 93 -13.15 9.28 7.62
CA LEU A 93 -13.19 8.66 8.94
C LEU A 93 -12.89 9.65 10.09
N TYR A 94 -12.30 10.80 9.81
CA TYR A 94 -11.95 11.77 10.85
C TYR A 94 -13.15 12.25 11.66
N PRO A 95 -14.31 12.59 11.08
CA PRO A 95 -15.48 12.99 11.87
C PRO A 95 -15.95 11.93 12.87
N TYR A 96 -15.76 10.65 12.55
CA TYR A 96 -16.12 9.55 13.46
C TYR A 96 -15.11 9.41 14.59
N ILE A 97 -13.80 9.45 14.28
CA ILE A 97 -12.72 9.38 15.27
C ILE A 97 -12.76 10.58 16.21
N ASP A 98 -12.96 11.79 15.69
CA ASP A 98 -12.98 13.02 16.48
C ASP A 98 -14.19 13.12 17.44
N ASN A 99 -15.27 12.38 17.17
CA ASN A 99 -16.47 12.33 17.99
C ASN A 99 -16.58 11.05 18.85
N ASP A 100 -15.65 10.12 18.73
CA ASP A 100 -15.62 8.93 19.57
C ASP A 100 -15.09 9.29 20.99
N SER A 101 -15.69 8.69 22.03
CA SER A 101 -15.34 8.98 23.43
C SER A 101 -14.23 8.09 23.98
N GLU A 102 -13.93 7.00 23.30
CA GLU A 102 -12.98 5.96 23.75
C GLU A 102 -11.74 5.89 22.88
N PHE A 103 -11.79 6.44 21.65
CA PHE A 103 -10.72 6.35 20.65
C PHE A 103 -10.56 7.69 19.92
N GLY A 104 -9.33 8.18 19.84
CA GLY A 104 -9.01 9.46 19.21
C GLY A 104 -7.79 9.39 18.30
N ARG A 105 -7.47 10.50 17.63
CA ARG A 105 -6.28 10.59 16.75
C ARG A 105 -4.99 10.36 17.51
N ASP A 106 -4.94 10.68 18.81
CA ASP A 106 -3.76 10.50 19.66
C ASP A 106 -3.46 9.02 19.96
N ASP A 107 -4.43 8.12 19.71
CA ASP A 107 -4.26 6.67 19.83
C ASP A 107 -3.63 6.05 18.57
N LEU A 108 -3.44 6.84 17.53
CA LEU A 108 -2.87 6.43 16.23
C LEU A 108 -1.47 7.03 16.04
N PHE A 109 -0.65 6.35 15.26
CA PHE A 109 0.67 6.86 14.90
C PHE A 109 0.53 8.08 13.96
N PRO A 110 1.01 9.28 14.33
CA PRO A 110 0.82 10.49 13.52
C PRO A 110 1.38 10.38 12.10
N ASN A 111 2.49 9.68 11.93
CA ASN A 111 3.10 9.47 10.62
C ASN A 111 2.25 8.54 9.72
N VAL A 112 1.59 7.54 10.32
CA VAL A 112 0.66 6.65 9.59
C VAL A 112 -0.60 7.41 9.20
N LEU A 113 -1.17 8.22 10.11
CA LEU A 113 -2.29 9.09 9.78
C LEU A 113 -1.96 9.98 8.59
N LYS A 114 -0.82 10.68 8.65
CA LYS A 114 -0.39 11.55 7.57
C LYS A 114 -0.20 10.81 6.24
N ALA A 115 0.27 9.57 6.27
CA ALA A 115 0.45 8.74 5.07
C ALA A 115 -0.90 8.28 4.46
N LEU A 116 -1.95 8.17 5.28
CA LEU A 116 -3.29 7.80 4.85
C LEU A 116 -4.16 8.99 4.45
N GLU A 117 -3.71 10.23 4.72
CA GLU A 117 -4.48 11.43 4.37
C GLU A 117 -4.50 11.68 2.86
N VAL A 118 -5.69 12.02 2.38
CA VAL A 118 -5.90 12.52 1.02
C VAL A 118 -6.71 13.82 1.13
N ASN A 119 -6.16 14.93 0.66
CA ASN A 119 -6.82 16.26 0.73
C ASN A 119 -7.30 16.64 2.15
N GLY A 120 -6.59 16.19 3.19
CA GLY A 120 -6.87 16.50 4.59
C GLY A 120 -7.94 15.62 5.26
N GLY A 121 -8.47 14.60 4.57
CA GLY A 121 -9.35 13.57 5.12
C GLY A 121 -8.66 12.22 5.21
N MET A 122 -9.14 11.34 6.07
CA MET A 122 -8.70 9.96 6.22
C MET A 122 -9.79 9.00 5.74
N TYR A 123 -9.53 8.29 4.65
CA TYR A 123 -10.54 7.47 3.98
C TYR A 123 -10.27 5.96 4.09
N SER A 124 -9.27 5.58 4.87
CA SER A 124 -8.96 4.17 5.15
C SER A 124 -8.31 4.02 6.51
N THR A 125 -8.30 2.80 7.01
CA THR A 125 -7.53 2.39 8.17
C THR A 125 -6.78 1.10 7.86
N CYS A 126 -5.70 0.82 8.59
CA CYS A 126 -4.93 -0.40 8.46
C CYS A 126 -4.66 -1.03 9.84
N SER A 127 -4.59 -2.35 9.88
CA SER A 127 -4.20 -3.10 11.09
C SER A 127 -2.69 -3.26 11.22
N SER A 128 -1.95 -3.05 10.12
CA SER A 128 -0.49 -3.16 10.07
C SER A 128 0.05 -2.28 8.96
N PHE A 129 1.30 -1.90 9.07
CA PHE A 129 2.04 -1.16 8.05
C PHE A 129 3.48 -1.64 8.00
N TYR A 130 4.15 -1.38 6.92
CA TYR A 130 5.60 -1.57 6.78
C TYR A 130 6.23 -0.27 6.28
N LEU A 131 7.51 -0.12 6.57
CA LEU A 131 8.28 1.03 6.11
C LEU A 131 9.09 0.61 4.87
N VAL A 132 8.97 1.39 3.82
CA VAL A 132 9.86 1.30 2.66
C VAL A 132 10.94 2.36 2.85
N THR A 133 12.18 1.94 2.99
CA THR A 133 13.31 2.84 3.22
C THR A 133 14.60 2.22 2.71
N ALA A 134 15.58 3.06 2.39
CA ALA A 134 16.95 2.63 2.19
C ALA A 134 17.69 2.65 3.53
N ILE A 135 18.51 1.63 3.77
CA ILE A 135 19.41 1.54 4.93
C ILE A 135 20.83 1.34 4.44
N GLY A 136 21.81 1.88 5.16
CA GLY A 136 23.20 1.75 4.81
C GLY A 136 24.10 2.11 6.00
N ALA A 137 25.42 1.98 5.81
CA ALA A 137 26.38 2.40 6.80
C ALA A 137 26.25 3.92 7.07
N ALA A 138 26.19 4.34 8.33
CA ALA A 138 26.00 5.74 8.70
C ALA A 138 27.09 6.67 8.14
N SER A 139 28.28 6.14 7.90
CA SER A 139 29.39 6.86 7.24
C SER A 139 29.12 7.22 5.78
N VAL A 140 28.18 6.51 5.13
CA VAL A 140 27.78 6.71 3.73
C VAL A 140 26.47 7.47 3.65
N VAL A 141 25.44 7.01 4.40
CA VAL A 141 24.09 7.59 4.33
C VAL A 141 23.89 8.82 5.21
N GLY A 142 24.78 9.06 6.21
CA GLY A 142 24.63 10.15 7.18
C GLY A 142 23.51 9.91 8.19
N ASP A 143 23.19 10.96 8.95
CA ASP A 143 22.18 10.93 10.04
C ASP A 143 20.88 11.65 9.66
N ALA A 144 20.83 12.32 8.51
CA ALA A 144 19.64 13.06 8.09
C ALA A 144 18.64 12.14 7.36
N PRO A 145 17.33 12.26 7.67
CA PRO A 145 16.32 11.51 6.93
C PRO A 145 16.14 12.08 5.52
N GLY A 146 15.95 11.17 4.58
CA GLY A 146 15.77 11.50 3.18
C GLY A 146 17.09 11.67 2.41
N TRP A 147 17.06 11.25 1.16
CA TRP A 147 18.18 11.38 0.23
C TRP A 147 17.70 12.01 -1.06
N THR A 148 18.54 12.88 -1.66
CA THR A 148 18.33 13.33 -3.03
C THR A 148 19.04 12.40 -4.01
N TYR A 149 18.67 12.48 -5.29
CA TYR A 149 19.35 11.71 -6.35
C TYR A 149 20.83 12.07 -6.47
N GLU A 150 21.20 13.33 -6.20
CA GLU A 150 22.61 13.76 -6.17
C GLU A 150 23.37 13.09 -5.06
N GLN A 151 22.81 13.05 -3.83
CA GLN A 151 23.45 12.38 -2.68
C GLN A 151 23.58 10.88 -2.93
N PHE A 152 22.59 10.24 -3.54
CA PHE A 152 22.69 8.85 -3.94
C PHE A 152 23.82 8.63 -4.95
N ASN A 153 23.90 9.45 -6.01
CA ASN A 153 24.95 9.33 -7.02
C ASN A 153 26.35 9.60 -6.44
N GLU A 154 26.49 10.51 -5.48
CA GLU A 154 27.75 10.75 -4.76
C GLU A 154 28.14 9.53 -3.93
N ALA A 155 27.18 8.90 -3.25
CA ALA A 155 27.41 7.65 -2.50
C ALA A 155 27.85 6.52 -3.44
N LEU A 156 27.16 6.33 -4.57
CA LEU A 156 27.56 5.36 -5.60
C LEU A 156 28.99 5.56 -6.09
N ALA A 157 29.37 6.81 -6.37
CA ALA A 157 30.72 7.12 -6.84
C ALA A 157 31.81 6.82 -5.79
N SER A 158 31.45 6.73 -4.51
CA SER A 158 32.34 6.41 -3.40
C SER A 158 32.37 4.92 -3.04
N MET A 159 31.47 4.11 -3.61
CA MET A 159 31.43 2.67 -3.33
C MET A 159 32.65 1.94 -3.91
N PRO A 160 33.14 0.88 -3.24
CA PRO A 160 34.17 0.00 -3.80
C PRO A 160 33.74 -0.62 -5.14
N GLU A 161 34.72 -0.88 -6.01
CA GLU A 161 34.46 -1.56 -7.29
C GLU A 161 33.83 -2.95 -7.04
N GLY A 162 32.72 -3.24 -7.71
CA GLY A 162 31.98 -4.50 -7.59
C GLY A 162 30.91 -4.52 -6.50
N CYS A 163 30.70 -3.41 -5.77
CA CYS A 163 29.59 -3.26 -4.86
C CYS A 163 28.35 -2.74 -5.59
N GLU A 164 27.18 -3.22 -5.17
CA GLU A 164 25.90 -2.79 -5.70
C GLU A 164 25.09 -2.03 -4.62
N PRO A 165 24.42 -0.92 -4.98
CA PRO A 165 23.77 -0.04 -4.01
C PRO A 165 22.55 -0.66 -3.34
N PHE A 166 21.89 -1.60 -4.01
CA PHE A 166 20.72 -2.31 -3.52
C PHE A 166 20.90 -3.81 -3.69
N ASP A 167 19.89 -4.58 -3.34
CA ASP A 167 19.93 -6.00 -3.61
C ASP A 167 19.91 -6.28 -5.11
N GLN A 168 20.45 -7.42 -5.48
CA GLN A 168 20.58 -7.85 -6.87
C GLN A 168 19.24 -8.05 -7.60
N TYR A 169 18.12 -8.11 -6.85
CA TYR A 169 16.79 -8.21 -7.43
C TYR A 169 16.23 -6.84 -7.84
N THR A 170 16.94 -5.76 -7.48
CA THR A 170 16.48 -4.41 -7.81
C THR A 170 16.60 -4.17 -9.31
N THR A 171 15.46 -4.02 -9.96
CA THR A 171 15.36 -3.70 -11.37
C THR A 171 14.88 -2.28 -11.60
N ARG A 172 15.02 -1.80 -12.83
CA ARG A 172 14.49 -0.50 -13.27
C ARG A 172 13.04 -0.30 -12.89
N ASP A 173 12.20 -1.31 -13.14
CA ASP A 173 10.77 -1.22 -12.87
C ASP A 173 10.48 -1.22 -11.37
N SER A 174 11.19 -2.04 -10.58
CA SER A 174 10.97 -2.10 -9.13
C SER A 174 11.37 -0.80 -8.44
N ILE A 175 12.52 -0.22 -8.79
CA ILE A 175 12.96 1.04 -8.19
C ILE A 175 12.08 2.22 -8.61
N LEU A 176 11.66 2.27 -9.88
CA LEU A 176 10.71 3.28 -10.36
C LEU A 176 9.39 3.19 -9.60
N GLN A 177 8.86 1.98 -9.41
CA GLN A 177 7.63 1.77 -8.65
C GLN A 177 7.76 2.21 -7.18
N ILE A 178 8.89 1.89 -6.54
CA ILE A 178 9.16 2.32 -5.16
C ILE A 178 9.17 3.85 -5.06
N CYS A 179 9.92 4.53 -5.92
CA CYS A 179 10.00 5.99 -5.93
C CYS A 179 8.64 6.63 -6.21
N LEU A 180 7.88 6.13 -7.18
CA LEU A 180 6.55 6.66 -7.47
C LEU A 180 5.56 6.43 -6.33
N ASN A 181 5.65 5.31 -5.62
CA ASN A 181 4.80 5.08 -4.45
C ASN A 181 5.09 6.06 -3.31
N LEU A 182 6.33 6.52 -3.17
CA LEU A 182 6.75 7.49 -2.15
C LEU A 182 6.40 8.93 -2.56
N ASP A 183 6.62 9.29 -3.83
CA ASP A 183 6.60 10.67 -4.32
C ASP A 183 5.45 10.96 -5.30
N MET A 184 4.43 10.09 -5.39
CA MET A 184 3.32 10.26 -6.36
C MET A 184 2.61 11.62 -6.21
N ASN A 185 2.54 12.14 -4.99
CA ASN A 185 1.92 13.45 -4.72
C ASN A 185 2.67 14.63 -5.34
N ASP A 186 3.95 14.47 -5.68
CA ASP A 186 4.75 15.48 -6.37
C ASP A 186 4.40 15.55 -7.87
N PHE A 187 3.86 14.45 -8.42
CA PHE A 187 3.52 14.33 -9.83
C PHE A 187 2.02 14.39 -10.12
N VAL A 188 1.17 14.21 -9.10
CA VAL A 188 -0.30 14.20 -9.25
C VAL A 188 -0.96 15.08 -8.22
N ASP A 189 -1.65 16.12 -8.67
CA ASP A 189 -2.59 16.88 -7.85
C ASP A 189 -3.95 16.16 -7.83
N TRP A 190 -4.18 15.41 -6.78
CA TRP A 190 -5.41 14.63 -6.59
C TRP A 190 -6.67 15.48 -6.45
N SER A 191 -6.55 16.76 -6.08
CA SER A 191 -7.69 17.67 -5.94
C SER A 191 -8.21 18.16 -7.29
N THR A 192 -7.30 18.36 -8.25
CA THR A 192 -7.63 18.87 -9.59
C THR A 192 -7.54 17.81 -10.68
N GLY A 193 -6.93 16.67 -10.39
CA GLY A 193 -6.64 15.59 -11.36
C GLY A 193 -5.57 15.97 -12.38
N LYS A 194 -4.75 17.00 -12.12
CA LYS A 194 -3.64 17.38 -12.98
C LYS A 194 -2.41 16.55 -12.70
N CYS A 195 -1.67 16.21 -13.75
CA CYS A 195 -0.42 15.47 -13.68
C CYS A 195 0.74 16.34 -14.19
N ASN A 196 1.95 16.04 -13.69
CA ASN A 196 3.20 16.71 -14.03
C ASN A 196 4.29 15.70 -14.47
N PHE A 197 3.89 14.68 -15.23
CA PHE A 197 4.80 13.62 -15.71
C PHE A 197 5.70 14.09 -16.88
N ASP A 198 5.58 15.31 -17.35
CA ASP A 198 6.44 15.95 -18.34
C ASP A 198 7.47 16.90 -17.72
N SER A 199 7.56 16.96 -16.39
CA SER A 199 8.50 17.79 -15.64
C SER A 199 9.93 17.30 -15.73
N ASP A 200 10.89 18.16 -15.38
CA ASP A 200 12.30 17.81 -15.32
C ASP A 200 12.59 16.88 -14.14
N GLU A 201 11.85 17.01 -13.04
CA GLU A 201 11.92 16.12 -11.88
C GLU A 201 11.51 14.68 -12.25
N PHE A 202 10.43 14.53 -13.03
CA PHE A 202 10.03 13.19 -13.50
C PHE A 202 11.06 12.58 -14.46
N LYS A 203 11.69 13.38 -15.32
CA LYS A 203 12.80 12.92 -16.17
C LYS A 203 14.00 12.46 -15.34
N GLN A 204 14.37 13.20 -14.28
CA GLN A 204 15.43 12.80 -13.36
C GLN A 204 15.11 11.45 -12.69
N LEU A 205 13.87 11.24 -12.28
CA LEU A 205 13.44 9.94 -11.75
C LEU A 205 13.60 8.81 -12.77
N LEU A 206 13.22 9.04 -14.03
CA LEU A 206 13.39 8.05 -15.10
C LEU A 206 14.88 7.78 -15.39
N GLU A 207 15.72 8.82 -15.40
CA GLU A 207 17.17 8.69 -15.58
C GLU A 207 17.81 7.93 -14.41
N PHE A 208 17.36 8.19 -13.18
CA PHE A 208 17.76 7.44 -11.99
C PHE A 208 17.37 5.97 -12.11
N ALA A 209 16.12 5.66 -12.40
CA ALA A 209 15.65 4.29 -12.54
C ALA A 209 16.38 3.54 -13.67
N ASN A 210 16.78 4.25 -14.74
CA ASN A 210 17.50 3.67 -15.87
C ASN A 210 18.94 3.28 -15.57
N GLN A 211 19.47 3.58 -14.38
CA GLN A 211 20.77 3.09 -13.92
C GLN A 211 20.72 1.60 -13.49
N PHE A 212 19.52 1.08 -13.24
CA PHE A 212 19.30 -0.29 -12.79
C PHE A 212 19.03 -1.25 -13.96
N PRO A 213 19.30 -2.57 -13.79
CA PRO A 213 19.02 -3.58 -14.81
C PRO A 213 17.56 -3.58 -15.24
N GLU A 214 17.29 -3.90 -16.50
CA GLU A 214 15.93 -4.04 -17.03
C GLU A 214 15.21 -5.24 -16.43
N THR A 215 15.91 -6.37 -16.30
CA THR A 215 15.38 -7.63 -15.76
C THR A 215 16.40 -8.28 -14.87
N PHE A 216 15.91 -9.09 -13.93
CA PHE A 216 16.74 -9.96 -13.12
C PHE A 216 16.78 -11.37 -13.73
N ASP A 217 17.98 -11.98 -13.80
CA ASP A 217 18.18 -13.31 -14.36
C ASP A 217 17.88 -14.40 -13.32
N TRP A 218 16.60 -14.78 -13.23
CA TRP A 218 16.14 -15.85 -12.34
C TRP A 218 16.66 -17.25 -12.72
N GLU A 219 17.04 -17.48 -13.98
CA GLU A 219 17.43 -18.79 -14.47
C GLU A 219 18.86 -19.14 -14.02
N ASN A 220 19.73 -18.15 -13.88
CA ASN A 220 21.13 -18.34 -13.51
C ASN A 220 21.42 -17.90 -12.07
N TYR A 221 20.40 -17.56 -11.29
CA TYR A 221 20.57 -17.11 -9.92
C TYR A 221 20.68 -18.29 -8.94
N GLU A 222 21.77 -18.32 -8.17
CA GLU A 222 21.97 -19.22 -7.05
C GLU A 222 21.92 -18.43 -5.74
N TYR A 223 20.91 -18.72 -4.90
CA TYR A 223 20.80 -18.11 -3.58
C TYR A 223 21.93 -18.57 -2.66
N THR A 224 22.59 -17.62 -2.02
CA THR A 224 23.60 -17.86 -1.00
C THR A 224 23.21 -17.23 0.34
N ASP A 225 23.74 -17.78 1.46
CA ASP A 225 23.48 -17.20 2.78
C ASP A 225 24.06 -15.77 2.93
N ASP A 226 25.01 -15.38 2.04
CA ASP A 226 25.60 -14.04 2.00
C ASP A 226 24.69 -12.99 1.32
N ASP A 227 23.63 -13.42 0.66
CA ASP A 227 22.69 -12.54 -0.06
C ASP A 227 21.70 -11.82 0.86
N SER A 228 21.71 -12.11 2.17
CA SER A 228 20.84 -11.38 3.10
C SER A 228 21.29 -9.91 3.24
N THR A 229 20.32 -9.00 3.35
CA THR A 229 20.58 -7.57 3.53
C THR A 229 21.51 -7.30 4.71
N GLU A 230 21.32 -8.04 5.82
CA GLU A 230 22.13 -7.91 7.03
C GLU A 230 23.58 -8.29 6.79
N ASN A 231 23.83 -9.38 6.08
CA ASN A 231 25.19 -9.83 5.75
C ASN A 231 25.87 -8.86 4.79
N ARG A 232 25.18 -8.35 3.78
CA ARG A 232 25.71 -7.36 2.85
C ARG A 232 26.08 -6.06 3.55
N ILE A 233 25.24 -5.54 4.45
CA ILE A 233 25.56 -4.33 5.25
C ILE A 233 26.75 -4.59 6.17
N ALA A 234 26.89 -5.79 6.75
CA ALA A 234 27.99 -6.13 7.63
C ALA A 234 29.34 -6.28 6.91
N GLN A 235 29.33 -6.57 5.63
CA GLN A 235 30.53 -6.71 4.81
C GLN A 235 31.05 -5.35 4.26
N GLY A 236 30.22 -4.28 4.33
CA GLY A 236 30.51 -2.93 3.82
C GLY A 236 30.00 -2.75 2.43
#